data_6657934e2245aa13bb9c08d6acda6ffc
#
_entry.id   6657934e2245aa13bb9c08d6acda6ffc
#
_cell.length_a   1.000
_cell.length_b   1.000
_cell.length_c   1.000
_cell.angle_alpha   90.00
_cell.angle_beta   90.00
_cell.angle_gamma   90.00
#
_symmetry.space_group_name_H-M   'P 1'
#
loop_
_entity.id
_entity.type
_entity.pdbx_description
1 polymer ?
#
loop_
_entity_poly.entity_id
_entity_poly.type
_entity_poly.pdbx_seq_one_letter_code
_entity_poly.pdbx_strand_id
1 'polypeptide(L)'
;MRNRASLRRYPEEATVFRLSLLAGTMGAMVAISAPSRACTICVGMPEKSVADYLIESHCVILAREDPSQPFAFAPVEVLKGEFDGVEIDLLVDSLTRRRLNADEQRKVLLVQRHEQDQWRSLGIASATFEQLARRILAHAPEWQTEKGRAKRIEFFLSLFGHKDPQTYRLAYLEIGRAPYGVIRQLGQLVPRVKFGTMLEDRRYIEWRPLAILLLAQSPTPEDAQYARESLESAHRLRSTTNLAAWAAAVIEIDGVEAVAYLERHYCQQSDRTPEELRAVFQAFSLHGTEDTGEIRDRIVAAYRVLRETHPTMGDLVTRDLRAWNRDDLVDRLQPTEAARAASELAGLPAESVVGTPGE
;
A
#
# COMPACT_ATOMS: atom_id res chain seq x y z
N MET A 1 -61.34 -24.63 -49.64
CA MET A 1 -60.55 -25.60 -50.40
C MET A 1 -59.40 -26.02 -49.46
N ARG A 2 -59.53 -27.14 -48.72
CA ARG A 2 -59.13 -28.52 -48.98
C ARG A 2 -57.68 -28.62 -49.48
N ASN A 3 -56.72 -29.10 -48.66
CA ASN A 3 -56.26 -30.48 -48.50
C ASN A 3 -55.17 -30.49 -47.41
N ARG A 4 -55.30 -31.22 -46.30
CA ARG A 4 -55.10 -32.65 -45.98
C ARG A 4 -53.73 -33.21 -46.46
N ALA A 5 -52.90 -33.42 -45.44
CA ALA A 5 -52.44 -34.70 -44.88
C ALA A 5 -51.13 -35.24 -45.49
N SER A 6 -50.16 -35.58 -44.65
CA SER A 6 -50.02 -36.99 -44.22
C SER A 6 -48.87 -37.17 -43.22
N LEU A 7 -49.25 -37.90 -42.17
CA LEU A 7 -48.36 -38.54 -41.18
C LEU A 7 -47.56 -39.65 -41.86
N ARG A 8 -46.27 -39.79 -41.53
CA ARG A 8 -45.62 -41.13 -41.58
C ARG A 8 -44.88 -41.38 -40.27
N ARG A 9 -45.16 -42.59 -39.73
CA ARG A 9 -44.65 -43.19 -38.53
C ARG A 9 -43.30 -43.88 -38.77
N TYR A 10 -42.50 -43.91 -37.77
CA TYR A 10 -41.42 -44.76 -37.24
C TYR A 10 -40.95 -46.03 -38.01
N PRO A 11 -39.71 -46.52 -37.73
CA PRO A 11 -39.51 -47.31 -36.52
C PRO A 11 -38.26 -47.04 -35.72
N GLU A 12 -38.33 -47.47 -34.41
CA GLU A 12 -37.26 -47.63 -33.44
C GLU A 12 -36.22 -48.62 -33.93
N GLU A 13 -34.94 -48.28 -33.78
CA GLU A 13 -33.92 -49.29 -33.57
C GLU A 13 -32.98 -48.80 -32.42
N ALA A 14 -32.99 -49.61 -31.37
CA ALA A 14 -32.15 -49.48 -30.22
C ALA A 14 -30.70 -49.86 -30.53
N THR A 15 -29.79 -48.94 -30.48
CA THR A 15 -28.37 -49.25 -30.48
C THR A 15 -27.75 -48.80 -29.14
N VAL A 16 -27.45 -49.78 -28.31
CA VAL A 16 -26.77 -49.66 -27.04
C VAL A 16 -25.33 -49.28 -27.32
N PHE A 17 -24.97 -48.00 -27.13
CA PHE A 17 -23.58 -47.56 -27.09
C PHE A 17 -23.11 -47.42 -25.65
N ARG A 18 -22.18 -48.29 -25.27
CA ARG A 18 -21.43 -48.23 -24.02
C ARG A 18 -20.60 -46.96 -24.03
N LEU A 19 -20.99 -45.90 -23.23
CA LEU A 19 -20.16 -44.79 -22.93
C LEU A 19 -19.24 -45.16 -21.77
N SER A 20 -17.96 -45.32 -22.06
CA SER A 20 -16.87 -45.39 -21.12
C SER A 20 -16.76 -44.05 -20.38
N LEU A 21 -16.94 -44.09 -19.04
CA LEU A 21 -16.70 -42.98 -18.14
C LEU A 21 -15.19 -42.67 -18.11
N LEU A 22 -14.73 -41.70 -18.84
CA LEU A 22 -13.46 -41.01 -18.59
C LEU A 22 -13.73 -39.88 -17.60
N ALA A 23 -13.55 -40.19 -16.32
CA ALA A 23 -13.50 -39.20 -15.24
C ALA A 23 -12.22 -38.35 -15.42
N GLY A 24 -12.32 -37.29 -16.21
CA GLY A 24 -11.32 -36.24 -16.24
C GLY A 24 -11.40 -35.41 -14.94
N THR A 25 -10.48 -35.64 -14.02
CA THR A 25 -10.23 -34.76 -12.87
C THR A 25 -9.76 -33.41 -13.38
N MET A 26 -10.70 -32.49 -13.54
CA MET A 26 -10.45 -31.08 -13.79
C MET A 26 -9.98 -30.50 -12.45
N GLY A 27 -8.65 -30.55 -12.22
CA GLY A 27 -8.00 -29.89 -11.12
C GLY A 27 -8.25 -28.38 -11.23
N ALA A 28 -9.15 -27.85 -10.40
CA ALA A 28 -9.30 -26.43 -10.20
C ALA A 28 -7.96 -25.91 -9.62
N MET A 29 -7.09 -25.33 -10.48
CA MET A 29 -6.04 -24.45 -10.01
C MET A 29 -6.71 -23.25 -9.36
N VAL A 30 -6.87 -23.33 -8.03
CA VAL A 30 -7.12 -22.15 -7.22
C VAL A 30 -5.85 -21.30 -7.34
N ALA A 31 -5.88 -20.33 -8.24
CA ALA A 31 -4.90 -19.26 -8.26
C ALA A 31 -5.01 -18.56 -6.90
N ILE A 32 -4.13 -18.90 -5.96
CA ILE A 32 -3.94 -18.16 -4.73
C ILE A 32 -3.40 -16.81 -5.16
N SER A 33 -4.31 -15.86 -5.34
CA SER A 33 -3.96 -14.46 -5.55
C SER A 33 -3.16 -14.03 -4.33
N ALA A 34 -1.84 -13.90 -4.47
CA ALA A 34 -1.01 -13.31 -3.44
C ALA A 34 -1.63 -11.96 -3.05
N PRO A 35 -1.78 -11.65 -1.76
CA PRO A 35 -2.34 -10.38 -1.34
C PRO A 35 -1.49 -9.28 -1.98
N SER A 36 -2.12 -8.46 -2.80
CA SER A 36 -1.51 -7.31 -3.44
C SER A 36 -1.00 -6.40 -2.31
N ARG A 37 0.33 -6.36 -2.16
CA ARG A 37 0.96 -5.57 -1.10
C ARG A 37 0.80 -4.10 -1.45
N ALA A 38 0.35 -3.30 -0.47
CA ALA A 38 0.36 -1.84 -0.55
C ALA A 38 1.76 -1.33 -0.90
N CYS A 39 1.84 -0.17 -1.54
CA CYS A 39 3.12 0.46 -1.90
C CYS A 39 3.97 0.68 -0.63
N THR A 40 5.07 -0.07 -0.50
CA THR A 40 5.94 -0.07 0.68
C THR A 40 6.75 1.22 0.83
N ILE A 41 6.79 2.06 -0.19
CA ILE A 41 7.53 3.34 -0.21
C ILE A 41 6.77 4.45 0.50
N CYS A 42 5.43 4.39 0.51
CA CYS A 42 4.62 5.33 1.27
C CYS A 42 4.70 4.97 2.76
N VAL A 43 5.68 5.52 3.46
CA VAL A 43 6.06 5.16 4.82
C VAL A 43 4.92 5.37 5.82
N GLY A 44 4.75 4.41 6.72
CA GLY A 44 3.88 4.55 7.89
C GLY A 44 2.37 4.51 7.61
N MET A 45 1.97 3.99 6.45
CA MET A 45 0.55 3.82 6.15
C MET A 45 -0.10 2.87 7.16
N PRO A 46 -1.19 3.27 7.83
CA PRO A 46 -1.91 2.38 8.72
C PRO A 46 -2.48 1.19 7.92
N GLU A 47 -2.53 0.04 8.57
CA GLU A 47 -3.10 -1.18 7.98
C GLU A 47 -4.54 -0.97 7.50
N LYS A 48 -5.33 -0.22 8.27
CA LYS A 48 -6.71 0.15 7.96
C LYS A 48 -6.90 1.65 7.92
N SER A 49 -7.61 2.10 6.91
CA SER A 49 -8.06 3.49 6.80
C SER A 49 -9.37 3.73 7.54
N VAL A 50 -9.77 5.00 7.68
CA VAL A 50 -11.11 5.34 8.17
C VAL A 50 -12.20 4.72 7.28
N ALA A 51 -12.00 4.66 5.97
CA ALA A 51 -12.95 4.03 5.06
C ALA A 51 -13.09 2.53 5.33
N ASP A 52 -12.00 1.82 5.63
CA ASP A 52 -12.04 0.40 6.00
C ASP A 52 -12.84 0.19 7.29
N TYR A 53 -12.60 1.03 8.32
CA TYR A 53 -13.37 0.96 9.55
C TYR A 53 -14.86 1.20 9.32
N LEU A 54 -15.23 2.19 8.50
CA LEU A 54 -16.63 2.44 8.15
C LEU A 54 -17.27 1.24 7.45
N ILE A 55 -16.57 0.68 6.47
CA ILE A 55 -17.09 -0.43 5.64
C ILE A 55 -17.23 -1.71 6.46
N GLU A 56 -16.24 -2.05 7.29
CA GLU A 56 -16.18 -3.31 8.03
C GLU A 56 -17.01 -3.30 9.32
N SER A 57 -17.32 -2.12 9.87
CA SER A 57 -18.04 -2.03 11.14
C SER A 57 -19.49 -2.46 11.02
N HIS A 58 -19.98 -3.11 12.08
CA HIS A 58 -21.40 -3.48 12.25
C HIS A 58 -22.24 -2.24 12.49
N CYS A 59 -21.80 -1.37 13.41
CA CYS A 59 -22.49 -0.12 13.73
C CYS A 59 -21.55 1.08 13.53
N VAL A 60 -22.10 2.17 12.96
CA VAL A 60 -21.42 3.46 12.77
C VAL A 60 -22.36 4.57 13.21
N ILE A 61 -21.91 5.39 14.14
CA ILE A 61 -22.69 6.50 14.69
C ILE A 61 -21.92 7.82 14.66
N LEU A 62 -22.67 8.91 14.60
CA LEU A 62 -22.22 10.23 14.97
C LEU A 62 -22.68 10.51 16.40
N ALA A 63 -21.76 10.89 17.28
CA ALA A 63 -22.03 11.09 18.70
C ALA A 63 -21.52 12.46 19.17
N ARG A 64 -22.11 12.94 20.25
CA ARG A 64 -21.64 14.10 21.02
C ARG A 64 -21.57 13.74 22.49
N GLU A 65 -21.02 14.64 23.31
CA GLU A 65 -21.12 14.50 24.75
C GLU A 65 -22.60 14.55 25.19
N ASP A 66 -22.99 13.63 26.08
CA ASP A 66 -24.33 13.61 26.67
C ASP A 66 -24.53 14.81 27.60
N PRO A 67 -25.51 15.68 27.38
CA PRO A 67 -25.78 16.80 28.26
C PRO A 67 -26.15 16.41 29.68
N SER A 68 -26.71 15.21 29.88
CA SER A 68 -27.14 14.68 31.19
C SER A 68 -26.03 13.93 31.92
N GLN A 69 -25.03 13.40 31.18
CA GLN A 69 -23.95 12.60 31.73
C GLN A 69 -22.58 13.11 31.23
N PRO A 70 -21.93 14.00 31.98
CA PRO A 70 -20.62 14.55 31.59
C PRO A 70 -19.61 13.45 31.27
N PHE A 71 -18.81 13.65 30.20
CA PHE A 71 -17.79 12.75 29.69
C PHE A 71 -18.31 11.47 29.03
N ALA A 72 -19.61 11.20 29.03
CA ALA A 72 -20.20 10.12 28.26
C ALA A 72 -20.56 10.58 26.82
N PHE A 73 -20.54 9.66 25.88
CA PHE A 73 -21.05 9.91 24.55
C PHE A 73 -22.54 9.54 24.44
N ALA A 74 -23.31 10.39 23.77
CA ALA A 74 -24.67 10.07 23.33
C ALA A 74 -24.71 10.05 21.81
N PRO A 75 -25.42 9.09 21.18
CA PRO A 75 -25.60 9.05 19.74
C PRO A 75 -26.47 10.22 19.28
N VAL A 76 -26.04 10.89 18.22
CA VAL A 76 -26.83 11.94 17.54
C VAL A 76 -27.50 11.36 16.31
N GLU A 77 -26.83 10.46 15.64
CA GLU A 77 -27.31 9.83 14.39
C GLU A 77 -26.63 8.50 14.16
N VAL A 78 -27.39 7.50 13.71
CA VAL A 78 -26.91 6.20 13.27
C VAL A 78 -26.71 6.24 11.75
N LEU A 79 -25.47 6.04 11.29
CA LEU A 79 -25.12 6.04 9.86
C LEU A 79 -25.17 4.63 9.25
N LYS A 80 -24.95 3.60 10.05
CA LYS A 80 -24.96 2.19 9.63
C LYS A 80 -25.31 1.28 10.81
N GLY A 81 -26.07 0.22 10.54
CA GLY A 81 -26.49 -0.76 11.52
C GLY A 81 -27.60 -0.27 12.44
N GLU A 82 -27.74 -0.92 13.56
CA GLU A 82 -28.70 -0.58 14.61
C GLU A 82 -27.92 -0.20 15.88
N PHE A 83 -28.44 0.78 16.62
CA PHE A 83 -27.91 1.15 17.93
C PHE A 83 -28.93 0.75 19.00
N ASP A 84 -28.64 -0.34 19.70
CA ASP A 84 -29.56 -0.97 20.64
C ASP A 84 -29.66 -0.25 22.01
N GLY A 85 -29.15 0.97 22.10
CA GLY A 85 -29.10 1.73 23.35
C GLY A 85 -28.07 1.25 24.35
N VAL A 86 -27.14 0.40 23.93
CA VAL A 86 -26.02 -0.05 24.77
C VAL A 86 -25.11 1.14 25.07
N GLU A 87 -24.68 1.24 26.33
CA GLU A 87 -23.74 2.27 26.77
C GLU A 87 -22.48 2.28 25.91
N ILE A 88 -22.09 3.48 25.45
CA ILE A 88 -20.84 3.67 24.71
C ILE A 88 -19.68 3.67 25.73
N ASP A 89 -18.89 2.61 25.74
CA ASP A 89 -17.77 2.37 26.66
C ASP A 89 -16.55 3.30 26.44
N LEU A 90 -16.75 4.42 25.77
CA LEU A 90 -15.74 5.46 25.54
C LEU A 90 -16.05 6.72 26.33
N LEU A 91 -14.98 7.34 26.84
CA LEU A 91 -15.10 8.64 27.50
C LEU A 91 -14.73 9.77 26.56
N VAL A 92 -15.44 10.88 26.68
CA VAL A 92 -15.12 12.13 26.00
C VAL A 92 -13.91 12.77 26.69
N ASP A 93 -12.74 12.74 26.06
CA ASP A 93 -11.56 13.41 26.60
C ASP A 93 -11.70 14.93 26.59
N SER A 94 -10.91 15.62 27.44
CA SER A 94 -10.97 17.07 27.62
C SER A 94 -10.73 17.88 26.33
N LEU A 95 -9.90 17.37 25.41
CA LEU A 95 -9.63 18.05 24.14
C LEU A 95 -10.82 17.92 23.20
N THR A 96 -11.37 16.71 23.07
CA THR A 96 -12.58 16.42 22.30
C THR A 96 -13.75 17.25 22.82
N ARG A 97 -13.98 17.27 24.12
CA ARG A 97 -15.02 18.08 24.77
C ARG A 97 -14.90 19.56 24.41
N ARG A 98 -13.69 20.13 24.55
CA ARG A 98 -13.44 21.54 24.21
C ARG A 98 -13.73 21.84 22.73
N ARG A 99 -13.38 20.92 21.82
CA ARG A 99 -13.65 21.07 20.39
C ARG A 99 -15.12 20.94 20.03
N LEU A 100 -15.85 20.04 20.70
CA LEU A 100 -17.30 19.89 20.54
C LEU A 100 -18.06 21.11 21.05
N ASN A 101 -17.63 21.70 22.18
CA ASN A 101 -18.23 22.90 22.75
C ASN A 101 -17.92 24.17 21.92
N ALA A 102 -16.82 24.20 21.20
CA ALA A 102 -16.45 25.32 20.33
C ALA A 102 -17.30 25.37 19.05
N ASP A 103 -17.96 24.27 18.67
CA ASP A 103 -18.76 24.18 17.46
C ASP A 103 -19.85 23.09 17.62
N GLU A 104 -21.08 23.55 17.72
CA GLU A 104 -22.23 22.67 17.94
C GLU A 104 -22.51 21.70 16.78
N GLN A 105 -22.01 21.98 15.58
CA GLN A 105 -22.18 21.10 14.43
C GLN A 105 -21.20 19.94 14.42
N ARG A 106 -20.12 20.04 15.20
CA ARG A 106 -19.11 18.95 15.24
C ARG A 106 -19.64 17.75 16.00
N LYS A 107 -19.34 16.58 15.46
CA LYS A 107 -19.66 15.27 16.03
C LYS A 107 -18.42 14.39 16.01
N VAL A 108 -18.40 13.41 16.87
CA VAL A 108 -17.38 12.35 16.85
C VAL A 108 -17.93 11.18 16.06
N LEU A 109 -17.13 10.67 15.14
CA LEU A 109 -17.44 9.46 14.38
C LEU A 109 -16.99 8.26 15.20
N LEU A 110 -17.94 7.45 15.64
CA LEU A 110 -17.69 6.23 16.41
C LEU A 110 -18.10 5.00 15.59
N VAL A 111 -17.34 3.93 15.75
CA VAL A 111 -17.60 2.65 15.09
C VAL A 111 -17.50 1.50 16.09
N GLN A 112 -18.31 0.47 15.87
CA GLN A 112 -18.28 -0.81 16.55
C GLN A 112 -18.16 -1.91 15.49
N ARG A 113 -17.13 -2.75 15.59
CA ARG A 113 -16.83 -3.73 14.54
C ARG A 113 -17.81 -4.90 14.57
N HIS A 114 -18.05 -5.46 15.77
CA HIS A 114 -19.04 -6.49 16.04
C HIS A 114 -19.86 -6.07 17.24
N GLU A 115 -21.06 -6.63 17.43
CA GLU A 115 -21.99 -6.26 18.52
C GLU A 115 -21.37 -6.30 19.92
N GLN A 116 -20.39 -7.16 20.14
CA GLN A 116 -19.72 -7.35 21.45
C GLN A 116 -18.37 -6.63 21.53
N ASP A 117 -17.94 -5.95 20.47
CA ASP A 117 -16.67 -5.24 20.47
C ASP A 117 -16.81 -3.89 21.17
N GLN A 118 -15.69 -3.41 21.70
CA GLN A 118 -15.59 -2.05 22.21
C GLN A 118 -15.78 -1.02 21.11
N TRP A 119 -16.38 0.11 21.45
CA TRP A 119 -16.47 1.26 20.57
C TRP A 119 -15.09 1.83 20.28
N ARG A 120 -14.91 2.32 19.06
CA ARG A 120 -13.69 3.00 18.63
C ARG A 120 -14.04 4.39 18.10
N SER A 121 -13.31 5.40 18.57
CA SER A 121 -13.37 6.75 18.00
C SER A 121 -12.50 6.84 16.76
N LEU A 122 -13.07 7.32 15.64
CA LEU A 122 -12.36 7.71 14.43
C LEU A 122 -12.02 9.19 14.39
N GLY A 123 -12.41 9.93 15.45
CA GLY A 123 -12.14 11.34 15.64
C GLY A 123 -13.35 12.25 15.37
N ILE A 124 -13.12 13.54 15.57
CA ILE A 124 -14.14 14.56 15.30
C ILE A 124 -14.26 14.76 13.79
N ALA A 125 -15.46 14.62 13.25
CA ALA A 125 -15.76 14.84 11.85
C ALA A 125 -16.16 16.30 11.60
N SER A 126 -15.62 16.88 10.50
CA SER A 126 -16.21 18.09 9.91
C SER A 126 -17.53 17.75 9.21
N ALA A 127 -18.40 18.74 8.97
CA ALA A 127 -19.61 18.52 8.18
C ALA A 127 -19.33 17.93 6.80
N THR A 128 -18.23 18.34 6.15
CA THR A 128 -17.77 17.78 4.88
C THR A 128 -17.38 16.31 5.04
N PHE A 129 -16.66 15.96 6.12
CA PHE A 129 -16.25 14.59 6.36
C PHE A 129 -17.42 13.67 6.74
N GLU A 130 -18.42 14.18 7.45
CA GLU A 130 -19.68 13.45 7.69
C GLU A 130 -20.37 13.06 6.37
N GLN A 131 -20.46 14.01 5.43
CA GLN A 131 -21.02 13.73 4.10
C GLN A 131 -20.16 12.68 3.34
N LEU A 132 -18.85 12.78 3.46
CA LEU A 132 -17.95 11.77 2.88
C LEU A 132 -18.17 10.40 3.50
N ALA A 133 -18.30 10.29 4.83
CA ALA A 133 -18.57 9.03 5.52
C ALA A 133 -19.88 8.38 5.02
N ARG A 134 -20.96 9.17 4.83
CA ARG A 134 -22.22 8.67 4.25
C ARG A 134 -22.03 8.16 2.82
N ARG A 135 -21.27 8.88 1.99
CA ARG A 135 -20.96 8.45 0.62
C ARG A 135 -20.15 7.15 0.59
N ILE A 136 -19.15 7.02 1.46
CA ILE A 136 -18.37 5.78 1.62
C ILE A 136 -19.30 4.61 1.97
N LEU A 137 -20.17 4.79 2.95
CA LEU A 137 -21.13 3.76 3.37
C LEU A 137 -22.11 3.38 2.25
N ALA A 138 -22.57 4.34 1.46
CA ALA A 138 -23.45 4.09 0.32
C ALA A 138 -22.76 3.26 -0.79
N HIS A 139 -21.44 3.44 -0.99
CA HIS A 139 -20.68 2.68 -1.97
C HIS A 139 -20.10 1.36 -1.42
N ALA A 140 -20.13 1.14 -0.11
CA ALA A 140 -19.51 -0.01 0.55
C ALA A 140 -19.89 -1.37 -0.06
N PRO A 141 -21.18 -1.65 -0.40
CA PRO A 141 -21.57 -2.94 -1.00
C PRO A 141 -20.89 -3.18 -2.35
N GLU A 142 -20.75 -2.13 -3.17
CA GLU A 142 -20.10 -2.23 -4.47
C GLU A 142 -18.60 -2.50 -4.35
N TRP A 143 -17.92 -1.83 -3.42
CA TRP A 143 -16.46 -1.89 -3.25
C TRP A 143 -15.93 -3.22 -2.70
N GLN A 144 -16.79 -4.08 -2.16
CA GLN A 144 -16.44 -5.42 -1.71
C GLN A 144 -16.17 -6.38 -2.88
N THR A 145 -16.58 -6.03 -4.10
CA THR A 145 -16.32 -6.82 -5.29
C THR A 145 -14.96 -6.49 -5.92
N GLU A 146 -14.41 -7.40 -6.72
CA GLU A 146 -13.16 -7.15 -7.41
C GLU A 146 -13.23 -5.93 -8.34
N LYS A 147 -14.33 -5.80 -9.11
CA LYS A 147 -14.59 -4.62 -9.95
C LYS A 147 -14.80 -3.34 -9.15
N GLY A 148 -15.33 -3.47 -7.94
CA GLY A 148 -15.56 -2.34 -7.05
C GLY A 148 -14.29 -1.74 -6.46
N ARG A 149 -13.17 -2.49 -6.40
CA ARG A 149 -11.88 -1.96 -5.94
C ARG A 149 -11.38 -0.83 -6.84
N ALA A 150 -11.47 -0.97 -8.16
CA ALA A 150 -11.11 0.10 -9.08
C ALA A 150 -11.98 1.35 -8.87
N LYS A 151 -13.29 1.17 -8.73
CA LYS A 151 -14.23 2.28 -8.45
C LYS A 151 -13.95 2.97 -7.11
N ARG A 152 -13.52 2.23 -6.08
CA ARG A 152 -13.09 2.82 -4.81
C ARG A 152 -11.92 3.77 -5.04
N ILE A 153 -10.92 3.36 -5.80
CA ILE A 153 -9.74 4.18 -6.10
C ILE A 153 -10.14 5.42 -6.93
N GLU A 154 -10.98 5.26 -7.96
CA GLU A 154 -11.50 6.38 -8.74
C GLU A 154 -12.28 7.39 -7.87
N PHE A 155 -13.08 6.89 -6.93
CA PHE A 155 -13.78 7.73 -5.96
C PHE A 155 -12.83 8.57 -5.13
N PHE A 156 -11.80 7.97 -4.52
CA PHE A 156 -10.82 8.71 -3.73
C PHE A 156 -9.93 9.61 -4.58
N LEU A 157 -9.65 9.22 -5.82
CA LEU A 157 -8.94 10.08 -6.77
C LEU A 157 -9.71 11.37 -7.06
N SER A 158 -11.05 11.32 -7.14
CA SER A 158 -11.89 12.51 -7.33
C SER A 158 -11.79 13.51 -6.18
N LEU A 159 -11.36 13.05 -5.00
CA LEU A 159 -11.15 13.85 -3.79
C LEU A 159 -9.70 14.35 -3.63
N PHE A 160 -8.83 14.04 -4.59
CA PHE A 160 -7.43 14.44 -4.58
C PHE A 160 -7.29 15.97 -4.64
N GLY A 161 -6.61 16.55 -3.65
CA GLY A 161 -6.51 18.01 -3.50
C GLY A 161 -7.78 18.69 -2.95
N HIS A 162 -8.66 17.96 -2.29
CA HIS A 162 -9.81 18.53 -1.60
C HIS A 162 -9.39 19.52 -0.52
N LYS A 163 -10.18 20.59 -0.27
CA LYS A 163 -9.85 21.62 0.70
C LYS A 163 -9.95 21.19 2.16
N ASP A 164 -10.89 20.29 2.47
CA ASP A 164 -11.05 19.76 3.82
C ASP A 164 -9.90 18.80 4.17
N PRO A 165 -9.18 19.03 5.29
CA PRO A 165 -8.00 18.25 5.64
C PRO A 165 -8.27 16.77 5.90
N GLN A 166 -9.42 16.41 6.47
CA GLN A 166 -9.78 15.02 6.73
C GLN A 166 -10.05 14.28 5.43
N THR A 167 -10.74 14.93 4.51
CA THR A 167 -11.08 14.39 3.18
C THR A 167 -9.84 14.15 2.33
N TYR A 168 -8.93 15.14 2.21
CA TYR A 168 -7.74 14.94 1.38
C TYR A 168 -6.78 13.90 1.98
N ARG A 169 -6.62 13.89 3.32
CA ARG A 169 -5.77 12.89 3.98
C ARG A 169 -6.28 11.48 3.75
N LEU A 170 -7.59 11.27 3.88
CA LEU A 170 -8.18 9.97 3.58
C LEU A 170 -7.98 9.58 2.11
N ALA A 171 -8.18 10.52 1.17
CA ALA A 171 -7.97 10.26 -0.25
C ALA A 171 -6.53 9.87 -0.56
N TYR A 172 -5.54 10.57 0.00
CA TYR A 172 -4.13 10.25 -0.20
C TYR A 172 -3.75 8.90 0.44
N LEU A 173 -4.30 8.60 1.61
CA LEU A 173 -4.09 7.31 2.27
C LEU A 173 -4.62 6.15 1.42
N GLU A 174 -5.81 6.28 0.88
CA GLU A 174 -6.43 5.26 0.03
C GLU A 174 -5.64 5.02 -1.26
N ILE A 175 -5.17 6.09 -1.91
CA ILE A 175 -4.34 6.00 -3.12
C ILE A 175 -2.94 5.46 -2.79
N GLY A 176 -2.31 5.95 -1.72
CA GLY A 176 -0.96 5.51 -1.33
C GLY A 176 -0.89 4.05 -0.88
N ARG A 177 -2.02 3.47 -0.46
CA ARG A 177 -2.17 2.03 -0.13
C ARG A 177 -2.44 1.16 -1.35
N ALA A 178 -2.73 1.76 -2.50
CA ALA A 178 -2.96 1.00 -3.72
C ALA A 178 -1.67 0.27 -4.17
N PRO A 179 -1.79 -0.89 -4.84
CA PRO A 179 -0.66 -1.53 -5.50
C PRO A 179 0.03 -0.57 -6.47
N TYR A 180 1.34 -0.71 -6.63
CA TYR A 180 2.09 0.21 -7.48
C TYR A 180 1.63 0.20 -8.94
N GLY A 181 1.24 -0.97 -9.47
CA GLY A 181 0.66 -1.07 -10.82
C GLY A 181 -0.61 -0.22 -10.98
N VAL A 182 -1.39 -0.03 -9.91
CA VAL A 182 -2.53 0.89 -9.92
C VAL A 182 -2.06 2.34 -9.87
N ILE A 183 -1.05 2.66 -9.03
CA ILE A 183 -0.47 4.02 -8.96
C ILE A 183 0.08 4.44 -10.33
N ARG A 184 0.72 3.53 -11.08
CA ARG A 184 1.16 3.75 -12.47
C ARG A 184 0.02 4.24 -13.37
N GLN A 185 -1.14 3.61 -13.31
CA GLN A 185 -2.30 4.01 -14.11
C GLN A 185 -2.87 5.35 -13.68
N LEU A 186 -2.89 5.64 -12.38
CA LEU A 186 -3.43 6.87 -11.82
C LEU A 186 -2.61 8.11 -12.15
N GLY A 187 -1.29 8.00 -12.27
CA GLY A 187 -0.39 9.12 -12.57
C GLY A 187 -0.75 9.85 -13.86
N GLN A 188 -1.33 9.13 -14.83
CA GLN A 188 -1.81 9.70 -16.09
C GLN A 188 -3.13 10.47 -15.94
N LEU A 189 -3.90 10.21 -14.87
CA LEU A 189 -5.23 10.79 -14.65
C LEU A 189 -5.20 12.03 -13.74
N VAL A 190 -4.15 12.19 -12.93
CA VAL A 190 -4.03 13.31 -11.99
C VAL A 190 -3.36 14.51 -12.65
N PRO A 191 -3.97 15.70 -12.63
CA PRO A 191 -3.34 16.90 -13.20
C PRO A 191 -1.98 17.21 -12.54
N ARG A 192 -0.95 17.40 -13.35
CA ARG A 192 0.44 17.63 -12.94
C ARG A 192 0.59 18.77 -11.92
N VAL A 193 -0.20 19.85 -12.04
CA VAL A 193 -0.16 20.98 -11.11
C VAL A 193 -0.37 20.58 -9.66
N LYS A 194 -1.09 19.47 -9.41
CA LYS A 194 -1.32 18.96 -8.05
C LYS A 194 -0.07 18.34 -7.45
N PHE A 195 0.80 17.72 -8.25
CA PHE A 195 2.05 17.12 -7.76
C PHE A 195 3.06 18.21 -7.35
N GLY A 196 3.23 19.26 -8.16
CA GLY A 196 4.06 20.39 -7.80
C GLY A 196 3.67 20.99 -6.45
N THR A 197 2.37 21.26 -6.26
CA THR A 197 1.86 21.74 -4.96
C THR A 197 2.19 20.81 -3.80
N MET A 198 2.07 19.49 -3.98
CA MET A 198 2.39 18.51 -2.92
C MET A 198 3.89 18.45 -2.62
N LEU A 199 4.75 18.65 -3.60
CA LEU A 199 6.19 18.65 -3.42
C LEU A 199 6.70 19.90 -2.70
N GLU A 200 6.08 21.05 -2.93
CA GLU A 200 6.50 22.34 -2.40
C GLU A 200 5.86 22.67 -1.04
N ASP A 201 4.58 22.36 -0.86
CA ASP A 201 3.83 22.74 0.34
C ASP A 201 4.10 21.82 1.52
N ARG A 202 4.52 22.40 2.66
CA ARG A 202 4.81 21.67 3.90
C ARG A 202 3.61 20.91 4.47
N ARG A 203 2.39 21.29 4.13
CA ARG A 203 1.17 20.57 4.55
C ARG A 203 1.12 19.15 4.00
N TYR A 204 1.83 18.88 2.90
CA TYR A 204 1.86 17.59 2.23
C TYR A 204 3.16 16.81 2.42
N ILE A 205 3.99 17.17 3.42
CA ILE A 205 5.30 16.55 3.62
C ILE A 205 5.20 15.02 3.79
N GLU A 206 4.15 14.54 4.49
CA GLU A 206 3.87 13.12 4.69
C GLU A 206 3.47 12.39 3.39
N TRP A 207 2.99 13.14 2.38
CA TRP A 207 2.50 12.63 1.09
C TRP A 207 3.49 12.83 -0.06
N ARG A 208 4.64 13.43 0.20
CA ARG A 208 5.68 13.63 -0.83
C ARG A 208 6.09 12.34 -1.54
N PRO A 209 6.29 11.20 -0.85
CA PRO A 209 6.59 9.95 -1.55
C PRO A 209 5.54 9.59 -2.60
N LEU A 210 4.26 9.73 -2.29
CA LEU A 210 3.18 9.48 -3.24
C LEU A 210 3.22 10.46 -4.42
N ALA A 211 3.45 11.75 -4.15
CA ALA A 211 3.57 12.76 -5.20
C ALA A 211 4.74 12.47 -6.16
N ILE A 212 5.88 12.03 -5.64
CA ILE A 212 7.07 11.63 -6.41
C ILE A 212 6.74 10.45 -7.32
N LEU A 213 6.09 9.41 -6.78
CA LEU A 213 5.71 8.23 -7.56
C LEU A 213 4.72 8.58 -8.68
N LEU A 214 3.73 9.43 -8.39
CA LEU A 214 2.75 9.86 -9.39
C LEU A 214 3.38 10.75 -10.47
N LEU A 215 4.34 11.63 -10.10
CA LEU A 215 5.09 12.46 -11.04
C LEU A 215 5.84 11.61 -12.07
N ALA A 216 6.44 10.51 -11.63
CA ALA A 216 7.23 9.62 -12.48
C ALA A 216 6.42 8.88 -13.54
N GLN A 217 5.06 8.83 -13.43
CA GLN A 217 4.22 8.09 -14.38
C GLN A 217 4.00 8.81 -15.73
N SER A 218 4.14 10.12 -15.77
CA SER A 218 4.03 10.93 -16.98
C SER A 218 4.93 12.16 -16.87
N PRO A 219 6.25 11.97 -16.74
CA PRO A 219 7.16 13.07 -16.50
C PRO A 219 7.37 13.92 -17.75
N THR A 220 7.43 15.23 -17.58
CA THR A 220 8.04 16.09 -18.58
C THR A 220 9.57 15.92 -18.53
N PRO A 221 10.32 16.44 -19.53
CA PRO A 221 11.77 16.46 -19.43
C PRO A 221 12.30 17.14 -18.16
N GLU A 222 11.64 18.21 -17.72
CA GLU A 222 11.99 18.95 -16.50
C GLU A 222 11.70 18.11 -15.24
N ASP A 223 10.60 17.35 -15.20
CA ASP A 223 10.28 16.46 -14.09
C ASP A 223 11.28 15.31 -13.99
N ALA A 224 11.65 14.73 -15.12
CA ALA A 224 12.64 13.68 -15.19
C ALA A 224 14.01 14.18 -14.71
N GLN A 225 14.40 15.39 -15.15
CA GLN A 225 15.62 16.04 -14.68
C GLN A 225 15.58 16.30 -13.17
N TYR A 226 14.47 16.85 -12.67
CA TYR A 226 14.29 17.10 -11.23
C TYR A 226 14.37 15.82 -10.38
N ALA A 227 13.80 14.70 -10.87
CA ALA A 227 13.90 13.42 -10.17
C ALA A 227 15.35 12.93 -10.09
N ARG A 228 16.11 13.00 -11.20
CA ARG A 228 17.54 12.61 -11.23
C ARG A 228 18.38 13.48 -10.29
N GLU A 229 18.21 14.80 -10.35
CA GLU A 229 18.93 15.75 -9.49
C GLU A 229 18.59 15.54 -8.01
N SER A 230 17.34 15.21 -7.69
CA SER A 230 16.90 14.90 -6.34
C SER A 230 17.55 13.60 -5.81
N LEU A 231 17.62 12.57 -6.64
CA LEU A 231 18.32 11.32 -6.30
C LEU A 231 19.83 11.55 -6.12
N GLU A 232 20.47 12.28 -7.02
CA GLU A 232 21.89 12.64 -6.94
C GLU A 232 22.18 13.48 -5.68
N SER A 233 21.33 14.45 -5.36
CA SER A 233 21.42 15.24 -4.14
C SER A 233 21.30 14.37 -2.88
N ALA A 234 20.34 13.45 -2.86
CA ALA A 234 20.19 12.50 -1.76
C ALA A 234 21.45 11.63 -1.59
N HIS A 235 22.03 11.14 -2.71
CA HIS A 235 23.29 10.41 -2.71
C HIS A 235 24.43 11.22 -2.13
N ARG A 236 24.66 12.43 -2.63
CA ARG A 236 25.77 13.30 -2.22
C ARG A 236 25.68 13.74 -0.75
N LEU A 237 24.44 14.05 -0.29
CA LEU A 237 24.18 14.50 1.07
C LEU A 237 23.95 13.34 2.06
N ARG A 238 23.99 12.10 1.64
CA ARG A 238 23.70 10.92 2.45
C ARG A 238 22.31 10.99 3.10
N SER A 239 21.35 11.61 2.40
CA SER A 239 19.99 11.82 2.89
C SER A 239 19.08 10.65 2.58
N THR A 240 18.38 10.16 3.58
CA THR A 240 17.33 9.12 3.41
C THR A 240 15.94 9.70 3.17
N THR A 241 15.82 11.04 3.26
CA THR A 241 14.51 11.72 3.07
C THR A 241 13.98 11.49 1.66
N ASN A 242 12.87 10.78 1.54
CA ASN A 242 12.24 10.40 0.27
C ASN A 242 13.15 9.60 -0.68
N LEU A 243 14.30 9.06 -0.22
CA LEU A 243 15.26 8.36 -1.07
C LEU A 243 14.61 7.18 -1.80
N ALA A 244 13.79 6.38 -1.10
CA ALA A 244 13.09 5.26 -1.73
C ALA A 244 12.15 5.71 -2.86
N ALA A 245 11.44 6.83 -2.65
CA ALA A 245 10.54 7.38 -3.67
C ALA A 245 11.31 7.95 -4.86
N TRP A 246 12.41 8.68 -4.64
CA TRP A 246 13.25 9.18 -5.73
C TRP A 246 13.92 8.06 -6.51
N ALA A 247 14.44 7.03 -5.81
CA ALA A 247 15.00 5.86 -6.46
C ALA A 247 13.97 5.14 -7.32
N ALA A 248 12.76 4.90 -6.79
CA ALA A 248 11.67 4.29 -7.57
C ALA A 248 11.24 5.16 -8.76
N ALA A 249 11.13 6.48 -8.58
CA ALA A 249 10.78 7.40 -9.65
C ALA A 249 11.81 7.38 -10.79
N VAL A 250 13.11 7.37 -10.46
CA VAL A 250 14.16 7.32 -11.49
C VAL A 250 14.21 5.95 -12.17
N ILE A 251 13.91 4.84 -11.46
CA ILE A 251 13.75 3.51 -12.12
C ILE A 251 12.55 3.54 -13.09
N GLU A 252 11.43 4.15 -12.73
CA GLU A 252 10.27 4.29 -13.62
C GLU A 252 10.62 5.07 -14.89
N ILE A 253 11.45 6.11 -14.78
CA ILE A 253 11.82 7.01 -15.89
C ILE A 253 12.93 6.42 -16.78
N ASP A 254 13.98 5.87 -16.17
CA ASP A 254 15.23 5.50 -16.85
C ASP A 254 15.45 3.96 -16.90
N GLY A 255 14.57 3.18 -16.29
CA GLY A 255 14.63 1.72 -16.36
C GLY A 255 15.92 1.12 -15.81
N VAL A 256 16.53 0.26 -16.62
CA VAL A 256 17.75 -0.49 -16.24
C VAL A 256 18.97 0.40 -15.93
N GLU A 257 19.06 1.56 -16.55
CA GLU A 257 20.14 2.51 -16.32
C GLU A 257 20.08 3.09 -14.90
N ALA A 258 18.86 3.35 -14.40
CA ALA A 258 18.65 3.78 -13.02
C ALA A 258 19.05 2.67 -12.02
N VAL A 259 18.69 1.41 -12.32
CA VAL A 259 19.14 0.27 -11.47
C VAL A 259 20.66 0.17 -11.44
N ALA A 260 21.31 0.36 -12.59
CA ALA A 260 22.79 0.37 -12.66
C ALA A 260 23.41 1.53 -11.88
N TYR A 261 22.79 2.71 -11.92
CA TYR A 261 23.20 3.85 -11.09
C TYR A 261 23.10 3.52 -9.59
N LEU A 262 21.97 3.00 -9.15
CA LEU A 262 21.74 2.65 -7.75
C LEU A 262 22.68 1.55 -7.25
N GLU A 263 22.95 0.53 -8.09
CA GLU A 263 23.93 -0.51 -7.77
C GLU A 263 25.30 0.09 -7.51
N ARG A 264 25.80 0.93 -8.44
CA ARG A 264 27.14 1.54 -8.37
C ARG A 264 27.29 2.46 -7.17
N HIS A 265 26.27 3.27 -6.87
CA HIS A 265 26.35 4.33 -5.87
C HIS A 265 25.87 3.93 -4.48
N TYR A 266 25.18 2.80 -4.36
CA TYR A 266 24.70 2.29 -3.08
C TYR A 266 25.12 0.85 -2.81
N CYS A 267 24.79 -0.11 -3.68
CA CYS A 267 25.03 -1.52 -3.40
C CYS A 267 26.53 -1.88 -3.37
N GLN A 268 27.36 -1.24 -4.20
CA GLN A 268 28.82 -1.46 -4.26
C GLN A 268 29.58 -0.68 -3.19
N GLN A 269 28.97 0.25 -2.49
CA GLN A 269 29.63 1.12 -1.51
C GLN A 269 29.49 0.55 -0.10
N SER A 270 30.57 0.03 0.47
CA SER A 270 30.56 -0.62 1.79
C SER A 270 30.28 0.34 2.96
N ASP A 271 30.41 1.65 2.74
CA ASP A 271 30.19 2.70 3.74
C ASP A 271 28.75 3.23 3.80
N ARG A 272 27.81 2.66 3.02
CA ARG A 272 26.41 3.07 3.05
C ARG A 272 25.69 2.59 4.31
N THR A 273 24.85 3.46 4.85
CA THR A 273 24.09 3.13 6.06
C THR A 273 22.98 2.10 5.76
N PRO A 274 22.58 1.30 6.75
CA PRO A 274 21.45 0.37 6.58
C PRO A 274 20.18 1.06 6.14
N GLU A 275 19.93 2.31 6.54
CA GLU A 275 18.76 3.11 6.17
C GLU A 275 18.80 3.50 4.69
N GLU A 276 19.95 3.94 4.17
CA GLU A 276 20.15 4.22 2.74
C GLU A 276 19.89 2.97 1.91
N LEU A 277 20.49 1.83 2.32
CA LEU A 277 20.34 0.55 1.63
C LEU A 277 18.89 0.04 1.65
N ARG A 278 18.19 0.16 2.79
CA ARG A 278 16.77 -0.21 2.86
C ARG A 278 15.91 0.65 1.94
N ALA A 279 16.19 1.95 1.82
CA ALA A 279 15.46 2.83 0.92
C ALA A 279 15.64 2.43 -0.55
N VAL A 280 16.87 2.13 -0.98
CA VAL A 280 17.15 1.64 -2.34
C VAL A 280 16.51 0.26 -2.56
N PHE A 281 16.62 -0.63 -1.56
CA PHE A 281 15.99 -1.95 -1.61
C PHE A 281 14.47 -1.86 -1.79
N GLN A 282 13.81 -0.93 -1.11
CA GLN A 282 12.35 -0.70 -1.28
C GLN A 282 12.00 -0.32 -2.73
N ALA A 283 12.81 0.50 -3.38
CA ALA A 283 12.62 0.83 -4.79
C ALA A 283 12.82 -0.40 -5.71
N PHE A 284 13.84 -1.20 -5.46
CA PHE A 284 14.06 -2.47 -6.18
C PHE A 284 12.91 -3.45 -5.97
N SER A 285 12.48 -3.65 -4.72
CA SER A 285 11.36 -4.54 -4.38
C SER A 285 10.07 -4.13 -5.08
N LEU A 286 9.80 -2.82 -5.16
CA LEU A 286 8.64 -2.27 -5.83
C LEU A 286 8.64 -2.63 -7.33
N HIS A 287 9.71 -2.29 -8.04
CA HIS A 287 9.82 -2.55 -9.48
C HIS A 287 9.98 -4.03 -9.80
N GLY A 288 10.75 -4.77 -9.02
CA GLY A 288 10.90 -6.22 -9.21
C GLY A 288 9.60 -7.00 -8.98
N THR A 289 8.65 -6.45 -8.21
CA THR A 289 7.32 -7.05 -8.03
C THR A 289 6.43 -6.80 -9.24
N GLU A 290 6.43 -5.60 -9.79
CA GLU A 290 5.55 -5.18 -10.89
C GLU A 290 6.10 -5.54 -12.27
N ASP A 291 7.42 -5.46 -12.46
CA ASP A 291 8.10 -5.71 -13.73
C ASP A 291 8.63 -7.15 -13.81
N THR A 292 8.31 -7.86 -14.87
CA THR A 292 8.71 -9.28 -15.05
C THR A 292 9.83 -9.49 -16.08
N GLY A 293 10.33 -8.40 -16.68
CA GLY A 293 11.33 -8.42 -17.75
C GLY A 293 12.70 -7.92 -17.31
N GLU A 294 13.31 -7.13 -18.19
CA GLU A 294 14.69 -6.66 -18.08
C GLU A 294 15.00 -5.91 -16.79
N ILE A 295 14.06 -5.08 -16.30
CA ILE A 295 14.23 -4.35 -15.04
C ILE A 295 14.38 -5.34 -13.86
N ARG A 296 13.50 -6.35 -13.77
CA ARG A 296 13.62 -7.39 -12.72
C ARG A 296 14.95 -8.14 -12.80
N ASP A 297 15.37 -8.54 -13.99
CA ASP A 297 16.62 -9.27 -14.16
C ASP A 297 17.84 -8.41 -13.77
N ARG A 298 17.78 -7.12 -14.08
CA ARG A 298 18.80 -6.16 -13.67
C ARG A 298 18.82 -5.95 -12.15
N ILE A 299 17.66 -5.89 -11.51
CA ILE A 299 17.51 -5.83 -10.04
C ILE A 299 18.10 -7.09 -9.38
N VAL A 300 17.82 -8.27 -9.93
CA VAL A 300 18.41 -9.54 -9.44
C VAL A 300 19.94 -9.49 -9.49
N ALA A 301 20.52 -8.92 -10.56
CA ALA A 301 21.95 -8.71 -10.63
C ALA A 301 22.48 -7.77 -9.54
N ALA A 302 21.77 -6.66 -9.29
CA ALA A 302 22.09 -5.73 -8.20
C ALA A 302 21.97 -6.36 -6.80
N TYR A 303 21.00 -7.27 -6.61
CA TYR A 303 20.85 -8.03 -5.37
C TYR A 303 22.03 -8.95 -5.06
N ARG A 304 22.70 -9.50 -6.10
CA ARG A 304 23.93 -10.27 -5.90
C ARG A 304 25.01 -9.38 -5.29
N VAL A 305 25.26 -8.22 -5.90
CA VAL A 305 26.23 -7.24 -5.41
C VAL A 305 25.90 -6.78 -4.00
N LEU A 306 24.62 -6.46 -3.75
CA LEU A 306 24.15 -6.03 -2.43
C LEU A 306 24.44 -7.09 -1.34
N ARG A 307 24.22 -8.37 -1.62
CA ARG A 307 24.50 -9.46 -0.67
C ARG A 307 25.99 -9.67 -0.42
N GLU A 308 26.80 -9.50 -1.45
CA GLU A 308 28.27 -9.64 -1.33
C GLU A 308 28.84 -8.50 -0.50
N THR A 309 28.39 -7.26 -0.72
CA THR A 309 28.91 -6.06 -0.04
C THR A 309 28.28 -5.84 1.32
N HIS A 310 26.98 -6.20 1.46
CA HIS A 310 26.16 -5.98 2.66
C HIS A 310 25.42 -7.25 3.07
N PRO A 311 26.07 -8.24 3.66
CA PRO A 311 25.45 -9.55 4.00
C PRO A 311 24.22 -9.43 4.89
N THR A 312 24.13 -8.42 5.74
CA THR A 312 22.98 -8.14 6.62
C THR A 312 21.66 -7.85 5.85
N MET A 313 21.75 -7.52 4.57
CA MET A 313 20.58 -7.34 3.70
C MET A 313 20.05 -8.65 3.09
N GLY A 314 20.71 -9.78 3.34
CA GLY A 314 20.42 -11.06 2.72
C GLY A 314 18.98 -11.56 2.93
N ASP A 315 18.42 -11.37 4.12
CA ASP A 315 17.04 -11.79 4.43
C ASP A 315 16.00 -11.02 3.62
N LEU A 316 16.24 -9.73 3.38
CA LEU A 316 15.34 -8.91 2.56
C LEU A 316 15.35 -9.38 1.10
N VAL A 317 16.55 -9.63 0.56
CA VAL A 317 16.73 -10.16 -0.81
C VAL A 317 16.06 -11.53 -0.95
N THR A 318 16.26 -12.43 0.01
CA THR A 318 15.63 -13.76 0.03
C THR A 318 14.10 -13.66 0.03
N ARG A 319 13.55 -12.75 0.83
CA ARG A 319 12.10 -12.54 0.89
C ARG A 319 11.52 -12.09 -0.45
N ASP A 320 12.19 -11.18 -1.15
CA ASP A 320 11.71 -10.68 -2.45
C ASP A 320 11.82 -11.76 -3.53
N LEU A 321 12.96 -12.48 -3.61
CA LEU A 321 13.12 -13.57 -4.57
C LEU A 321 12.03 -14.64 -4.41
N ARG A 322 11.70 -15.01 -3.17
CA ARG A 322 10.57 -15.93 -2.90
C ARG A 322 9.24 -15.35 -3.31
N ALA A 323 8.99 -14.06 -3.03
CA ALA A 323 7.77 -13.38 -3.45
C ALA A 323 7.62 -13.30 -4.97
N TRP A 324 8.74 -13.34 -5.71
CA TRP A 324 8.76 -13.37 -7.18
C TRP A 324 8.81 -14.79 -7.77
N ASN A 325 8.69 -15.84 -6.93
CA ASN A 325 8.81 -17.25 -7.31
C ASN A 325 10.18 -17.57 -7.95
N ARG A 326 11.25 -16.99 -7.42
CA ARG A 326 12.62 -17.17 -7.88
C ARG A 326 13.47 -17.87 -6.80
N ASP A 327 12.93 -18.95 -6.22
CA ASP A 327 13.64 -19.78 -5.24
C ASP A 327 14.92 -20.36 -5.81
N ASP A 328 14.96 -20.58 -7.14
CA ASP A 328 16.15 -21.02 -7.88
C ASP A 328 17.35 -20.09 -7.71
N LEU A 329 17.12 -18.82 -7.40
CA LEU A 329 18.17 -17.81 -7.18
C LEU A 329 18.56 -17.66 -5.71
N VAL A 330 17.72 -18.08 -4.78
CA VAL A 330 17.99 -17.92 -3.34
C VAL A 330 19.32 -18.60 -2.97
N ASP A 331 19.54 -19.85 -3.39
CA ASP A 331 20.76 -20.60 -3.12
C ASP A 331 21.96 -20.07 -3.93
N ARG A 332 21.74 -19.68 -5.19
CA ARG A 332 22.79 -19.13 -6.07
C ARG A 332 23.31 -17.76 -5.62
N LEU A 333 22.50 -17.03 -4.88
CA LEU A 333 22.86 -15.72 -4.33
C LEU A 333 23.35 -15.81 -2.88
N GLN A 334 23.62 -17.00 -2.32
CA GLN A 334 24.22 -17.13 -0.99
C GLN A 334 25.59 -16.43 -0.97
N PRO A 335 25.93 -15.66 0.09
CA PRO A 335 27.24 -15.06 0.21
C PRO A 335 28.31 -16.16 0.25
N THR A 336 29.46 -15.91 -0.34
CA THR A 336 30.60 -16.82 -0.24
C THR A 336 31.04 -16.98 1.22
N GLU A 337 31.66 -18.11 1.57
CA GLU A 337 32.19 -18.31 2.94
C GLU A 337 33.15 -17.20 3.37
N ALA A 338 33.93 -16.67 2.43
CA ALA A 338 34.80 -15.53 2.68
C ALA A 338 34.05 -14.24 3.04
N ALA A 339 32.90 -13.97 2.39
CA ALA A 339 32.08 -12.80 2.68
C ALA A 339 31.37 -12.94 4.04
N ARG A 340 30.98 -14.17 4.43
CA ARG A 340 30.40 -14.43 5.78
C ARG A 340 31.45 -14.23 6.87
N ALA A 341 32.65 -14.77 6.71
CA ALA A 341 33.74 -14.62 7.65
C ALA A 341 34.15 -13.15 7.84
N ALA A 342 34.18 -12.37 6.75
CA ALA A 342 34.48 -10.94 6.82
C ALA A 342 33.39 -10.15 7.58
N SER A 343 32.12 -10.52 7.43
CA SER A 343 31.01 -9.91 8.15
C SER A 343 31.01 -10.25 9.64
N GLU A 344 31.33 -11.47 10.01
CA GLU A 344 31.46 -11.89 11.39
C GLU A 344 32.62 -11.17 12.10
N LEU A 345 33.75 -10.98 11.43
CA LEU A 345 34.88 -10.20 11.95
C LEU A 345 34.57 -8.72 12.13
N ALA A 346 33.81 -8.13 11.24
CA ALA A 346 33.36 -6.73 11.33
C ALA A 346 32.33 -6.49 12.42
N GLY A 347 31.58 -7.52 12.85
CA GLY A 347 30.58 -7.48 13.91
C GLY A 347 31.11 -7.76 15.32
N LEU A 348 32.35 -8.14 15.49
CA LEU A 348 32.97 -8.33 16.82
C LEU A 348 33.28 -6.95 17.43
N PRO A 349 32.82 -6.67 18.69
CA PRO A 349 33.21 -5.46 19.39
C PRO A 349 34.73 -5.45 19.52
N ALA A 350 35.36 -4.31 19.21
CA ALA A 350 36.80 -4.13 19.44
C ALA A 350 37.06 -4.38 20.93
N GLU A 351 37.61 -5.53 21.28
CA GLU A 351 38.11 -5.78 22.61
C GLU A 351 39.10 -4.69 22.95
N SER A 352 38.73 -3.87 23.93
CA SER A 352 39.62 -2.92 24.56
C SER A 352 40.84 -3.68 25.09
N VAL A 353 41.95 -3.61 24.35
CA VAL A 353 43.26 -3.94 24.89
C VAL A 353 43.59 -2.92 25.96
N VAL A 354 43.10 -3.17 27.13
CA VAL A 354 43.58 -2.50 28.34
C VAL A 354 44.95 -3.12 28.61
N GLY A 355 45.98 -2.44 28.10
CA GLY A 355 47.34 -2.68 28.51
C GLY A 355 47.43 -2.39 30.03
N THR A 356 47.65 -3.43 30.79
CA THR A 356 48.10 -3.33 32.16
C THR A 356 49.45 -2.59 32.18
N PRO A 357 49.60 -1.51 32.93
CA PRO A 357 50.95 -0.96 33.21
C PRO A 357 51.63 -1.91 34.19
N GLY A 358 52.62 -2.62 33.72
CA GLY A 358 53.57 -3.35 34.56
C GLY A 358 54.48 -2.42 35.34
N GLU A 359 54.76 -2.81 36.54
CA GLU A 359 55.62 -2.25 37.59
C GLU A 359 56.94 -1.62 37.10
#